data_3f4fe2279686e66ef0015291fa289e8a
#
_entry.id   3f4fe2279686e66ef0015291fa289e8a
#
_cell.length_a   1.000
_cell.length_b   1.000
_cell.length_c   1.000
_cell.angle_alpha   90.00
_cell.angle_beta   90.00
_cell.angle_gamma   90.00
#
_symmetry.space_group_name_H-M   'P 1'
#
loop_
_entity.id
_entity.type
_entity.pdbx_description
1 polymer ?
#
loop_
_entity_poly.entity_id
_entity_poly.type
_entity_poly.pdbx_seq_one_letter_code
_entity_poly.pdbx_strand_id
1 'polypeptide(L)'
;MEKKKILFVSQEIAPFLPKSEISSTARRLPQGIQEAGKEIRVFTPRFGSINERRHQLHEVIRLSGMNLIIDDTDHPLIIKVASIAAARMQVYFIDNDEYFKRKNNVADDKGIDYEDNDERSMFFCRGVLETVKKLGWQPDVIHCHGWMTAPMALYIKKLYNKDPHFSDTKVVYSIYNEGFNKNWDPRFGDKLKFDGFDDDVVNQLRDTSFGNITRVITKYADGINVASEELSPELKVIFEEATCLKQEFVPEEMQTKTMSEFFNRVIEESVLI
;
A
#
# COMPACT_ATOMS: atom_id res chain seq x y z
N MET A 1 -16.97 10.50 -20.50
CA MET A 1 -15.70 10.63 -19.76
C MET A 1 -15.25 9.24 -19.32
N GLU A 2 -13.96 8.95 -19.45
CA GLU A 2 -13.39 7.71 -18.94
C GLU A 2 -13.50 7.68 -17.39
N LYS A 3 -13.82 6.50 -16.84
CA LYS A 3 -13.93 6.37 -15.39
C LYS A 3 -12.56 6.51 -14.74
N LYS A 4 -12.47 7.27 -13.66
CA LYS A 4 -11.24 7.35 -12.88
C LYS A 4 -10.95 6.00 -12.22
N LYS A 5 -9.67 5.60 -12.23
CA LYS A 5 -9.16 4.31 -11.79
C LYS A 5 -8.41 4.44 -10.48
N ILE A 6 -8.92 3.82 -9.43
CA ILE A 6 -8.32 3.87 -8.09
C ILE A 6 -7.78 2.49 -7.71
N LEU A 7 -6.49 2.42 -7.49
CA LEU A 7 -5.80 1.24 -6.98
C LEU A 7 -5.74 1.31 -5.45
N PHE A 8 -6.39 0.40 -4.77
CA PHE A 8 -6.27 0.25 -3.32
C PHE A 8 -5.19 -0.79 -3.00
N VAL A 9 -4.20 -0.37 -2.24
CA VAL A 9 -3.12 -1.23 -1.76
C VAL A 9 -3.17 -1.23 -0.24
N SER A 10 -3.51 -2.36 0.34
CA SER A 10 -3.75 -2.44 1.78
C SER A 10 -2.98 -3.59 2.43
N GLN A 11 -2.38 -3.29 3.57
CA GLN A 11 -1.72 -4.30 4.42
C GLN A 11 -2.71 -5.37 4.87
N GLU A 12 -3.95 -5.01 5.13
CA GLU A 12 -4.99 -5.89 5.65
C GLU A 12 -6.32 -5.63 4.95
N ILE A 13 -7.16 -6.67 4.85
CA ILE A 13 -8.53 -6.52 4.35
C ILE A 13 -9.47 -7.58 4.95
N ALA A 14 -10.62 -7.15 5.47
CA ALA A 14 -11.71 -8.05 5.84
C ALA A 14 -12.45 -8.55 4.58
N PRO A 15 -12.96 -9.79 4.56
CA PRO A 15 -13.04 -10.77 5.65
C PRO A 15 -11.86 -11.75 5.69
N PHE A 16 -10.78 -11.52 4.93
CA PHE A 16 -9.64 -12.45 4.85
C PHE A 16 -8.81 -12.44 6.13
N LEU A 17 -8.73 -11.29 6.79
CA LEU A 17 -8.06 -11.07 8.06
C LEU A 17 -9.05 -10.56 9.13
N PRO A 18 -8.68 -10.63 10.41
CA PRO A 18 -9.48 -10.08 11.50
C PRO A 18 -9.83 -8.61 11.28
N LYS A 19 -10.88 -8.14 11.95
CA LYS A 19 -11.26 -6.73 11.89
C LYS A 19 -10.24 -5.88 12.64
N SER A 20 -9.71 -4.90 11.94
CA SER A 20 -8.93 -3.76 12.42
C SER A 20 -9.45 -2.49 11.75
N GLU A 21 -8.93 -1.32 12.07
CA GLU A 21 -9.25 -0.08 11.34
C GLU A 21 -8.87 -0.21 9.87
N ILE A 22 -7.64 -0.70 9.59
CA ILE A 22 -7.14 -0.90 8.23
C ILE A 22 -8.01 -1.88 7.47
N SER A 23 -8.23 -3.08 8.03
CA SER A 23 -8.96 -4.15 7.33
C SER A 23 -10.42 -3.79 7.05
N SER A 24 -11.06 -3.06 7.96
CA SER A 24 -12.44 -2.60 7.83
C SER A 24 -12.57 -1.50 6.78
N THR A 25 -11.67 -0.52 6.80
CA THR A 25 -11.64 0.55 5.80
C THR A 25 -11.31 0.01 4.42
N ALA A 26 -10.31 -0.86 4.29
CA ALA A 26 -9.93 -1.50 3.03
C ALA A 26 -11.05 -2.39 2.45
N ARG A 27 -11.96 -2.88 3.27
CA ARG A 27 -13.14 -3.62 2.82
C ARG A 27 -14.26 -2.71 2.33
N ARG A 28 -14.49 -1.59 3.00
CA ARG A 28 -15.66 -0.73 2.80
C ARG A 28 -15.41 0.37 1.78
N LEU A 29 -14.30 1.10 1.92
CA LEU A 29 -14.03 2.26 1.08
C LEU A 29 -13.93 1.93 -0.42
N PRO A 30 -13.20 0.87 -0.86
CA PRO A 30 -13.15 0.51 -2.27
C PRO A 30 -14.54 0.21 -2.85
N GLN A 31 -15.40 -0.49 -2.10
CA GLN A 31 -16.78 -0.75 -2.52
C GLN A 31 -17.55 0.55 -2.73
N GLY A 32 -17.51 1.46 -1.76
CA GLY A 32 -18.19 2.76 -1.89
C GLY A 32 -17.68 3.58 -3.08
N ILE A 33 -16.37 3.61 -3.30
CA ILE A 33 -15.73 4.29 -4.45
C ILE A 33 -16.17 3.68 -5.78
N GLN A 34 -16.30 2.34 -5.85
CA GLN A 34 -16.83 1.65 -7.02
C GLN A 34 -18.31 1.99 -7.27
N GLU A 35 -19.12 1.98 -6.22
CA GLU A 35 -20.54 2.35 -6.28
C GLU A 35 -20.72 3.83 -6.67
N ALA A 36 -19.78 4.70 -6.30
CA ALA A 36 -19.72 6.10 -6.74
C ALA A 36 -19.22 6.26 -8.20
N GLY A 37 -19.04 5.17 -8.94
CA GLY A 37 -18.80 5.17 -10.39
C GLY A 37 -17.34 5.12 -10.83
N LYS A 38 -16.38 5.01 -9.92
CA LYS A 38 -14.96 4.82 -10.26
C LYS A 38 -14.65 3.35 -10.53
N GLU A 39 -13.61 3.07 -11.31
CA GLU A 39 -13.07 1.72 -11.46
C GLU A 39 -12.06 1.45 -10.35
N ILE A 40 -12.10 0.27 -9.76
CA ILE A 40 -11.19 -0.08 -8.68
C ILE A 40 -10.44 -1.39 -8.92
N ARG A 41 -9.26 -1.50 -8.31
CA ARG A 41 -8.57 -2.76 -8.04
C ARG A 41 -8.06 -2.74 -6.61
N VAL A 42 -7.99 -3.92 -5.99
CA VAL A 42 -7.60 -4.05 -4.57
C VAL A 42 -6.51 -5.11 -4.43
N PHE A 43 -5.43 -4.76 -3.74
CA PHE A 43 -4.30 -5.64 -3.48
C PHE A 43 -3.99 -5.72 -1.99
N THR A 44 -3.57 -6.91 -1.54
CA THR A 44 -3.15 -7.19 -0.16
C THR A 44 -2.08 -8.28 -0.15
N PRO A 45 -1.23 -8.38 0.89
CA PRO A 45 -0.34 -9.54 1.04
C PRO A 45 -1.14 -10.81 1.32
N ARG A 46 -0.65 -11.95 0.83
CA ARG A 46 -1.21 -13.26 1.17
C ARG A 46 -0.58 -13.80 2.45
N PHE A 47 -0.92 -13.24 3.57
CA PHE A 47 -0.43 -13.77 4.85
C PHE A 47 -0.83 -15.23 5.10
N GLY A 48 0.07 -15.99 5.73
CA GLY A 48 -0.13 -17.40 6.02
C GLY A 48 -1.32 -17.70 6.93
N SER A 49 -1.77 -16.72 7.70
CA SER A 49 -2.99 -16.78 8.53
C SER A 49 -4.28 -16.79 7.71
N ILE A 50 -4.24 -16.43 6.43
CA ILE A 50 -5.42 -16.41 5.55
C ILE A 50 -5.79 -17.85 5.17
N ASN A 51 -7.02 -18.25 5.48
CA ASN A 51 -7.55 -19.57 5.11
C ASN A 51 -7.97 -19.56 3.63
N GLU A 52 -7.08 -20.04 2.76
CA GLU A 52 -7.29 -20.06 1.30
C GLU A 52 -8.52 -20.86 0.88
N ARG A 53 -8.78 -22.01 1.52
CA ARG A 53 -9.94 -22.86 1.19
C ARG A 53 -11.25 -22.17 1.53
N ARG A 54 -11.33 -21.57 2.72
CA ARG A 54 -12.52 -20.85 3.19
C ARG A 54 -12.88 -19.69 2.26
N HIS A 55 -11.86 -18.98 1.78
CA HIS A 55 -12.02 -17.79 0.96
C HIS A 55 -11.89 -18.06 -0.54
N GLN A 56 -11.70 -19.31 -0.94
CA GLN A 56 -11.59 -19.72 -2.34
C GLN A 56 -10.50 -18.97 -3.11
N LEU A 57 -9.33 -18.75 -2.47
CA LEU A 57 -8.18 -18.19 -3.15
C LEU A 57 -7.67 -19.17 -4.21
N HIS A 58 -7.41 -18.66 -5.39
CA HIS A 58 -6.79 -19.43 -6.45
C HIS A 58 -5.70 -18.63 -7.15
N GLU A 59 -4.67 -19.33 -7.62
CA GLU A 59 -3.56 -18.72 -8.32
C GLU A 59 -3.96 -18.27 -9.72
N VAL A 60 -3.47 -17.10 -10.12
CA VAL A 60 -3.58 -16.58 -11.48
C VAL A 60 -2.26 -16.82 -12.20
N ILE A 61 -2.10 -17.97 -12.81
CA ILE A 61 -0.86 -18.45 -13.43
C ILE A 61 -0.27 -17.43 -14.41
N ARG A 62 -1.09 -16.79 -15.24
CA ARG A 62 -0.63 -15.78 -16.21
C ARG A 62 0.01 -14.53 -15.58
N LEU A 63 -0.29 -14.25 -14.31
CA LEU A 63 0.27 -13.13 -13.55
C LEU A 63 1.45 -13.55 -12.68
N SER A 64 1.53 -14.83 -12.33
CA SER A 64 2.58 -15.44 -11.50
C SER A 64 3.87 -15.73 -12.28
N GLY A 65 4.90 -16.18 -11.58
CA GLY A 65 6.15 -16.71 -12.13
C GLY A 65 7.21 -15.66 -12.50
N MET A 66 6.99 -14.39 -12.13
CA MET A 66 8.04 -13.36 -12.21
C MET A 66 8.89 -13.43 -10.95
N ASN A 67 10.22 -13.29 -11.09
CA ASN A 67 11.10 -13.08 -9.93
C ASN A 67 11.29 -11.60 -9.66
N LEU A 68 11.20 -11.22 -8.40
CA LEU A 68 11.58 -9.89 -7.91
C LEU A 68 12.87 -10.02 -7.12
N ILE A 69 13.86 -9.23 -7.47
CA ILE A 69 15.10 -9.16 -6.70
C ILE A 69 14.87 -8.18 -5.55
N ILE A 70 15.00 -8.64 -4.30
CA ILE A 70 14.98 -7.83 -3.10
C ILE A 70 16.34 -7.97 -2.42
N ASP A 71 17.00 -6.84 -2.16
CA ASP A 71 18.41 -6.79 -1.80
C ASP A 71 19.26 -7.50 -2.90
N ASP A 72 19.81 -8.65 -2.66
CA ASP A 72 20.60 -9.43 -3.61
C ASP A 72 20.01 -10.82 -3.94
N THR A 73 18.76 -11.06 -3.55
CA THR A 73 18.12 -12.39 -3.62
C THR A 73 16.86 -12.36 -4.49
N ASP A 74 16.70 -13.41 -5.30
CA ASP A 74 15.54 -13.64 -6.15
C ASP A 74 14.35 -14.21 -5.34
N HIS A 75 13.19 -13.58 -5.46
CA HIS A 75 11.96 -14.02 -4.82
C HIS A 75 10.86 -14.22 -5.87
N PRO A 76 10.30 -15.44 -6.01
CA PRO A 76 9.23 -15.69 -6.95
C PRO A 76 7.94 -14.98 -6.53
N LEU A 77 7.35 -14.24 -7.47
CA LEU A 77 6.08 -13.56 -7.29
C LEU A 77 4.93 -14.48 -7.72
N ILE A 78 4.07 -14.81 -6.78
CA ILE A 78 2.84 -15.57 -7.00
C ILE A 78 1.65 -14.63 -6.77
N ILE A 79 0.68 -14.67 -7.67
CA ILE A 79 -0.53 -13.87 -7.60
C ILE A 79 -1.72 -14.79 -7.40
N LYS A 80 -2.43 -14.57 -6.29
CA LYS A 80 -3.72 -15.24 -6.04
C LYS A 80 -4.85 -14.22 -6.07
N VAL A 81 -6.08 -14.70 -6.29
CA VAL A 81 -7.28 -13.87 -6.28
C VAL A 81 -8.39 -14.55 -5.51
N ALA A 82 -9.23 -13.74 -4.90
CA ALA A 82 -10.49 -14.13 -4.33
C ALA A 82 -11.53 -13.02 -4.53
N SER A 83 -12.82 -13.39 -4.48
CA SER A 83 -13.91 -12.43 -4.62
C SER A 83 -14.62 -12.20 -3.29
N ILE A 84 -14.96 -10.95 -3.03
CA ILE A 84 -15.91 -10.57 -1.99
C ILE A 84 -17.25 -10.34 -2.67
N ALA A 85 -18.05 -11.42 -2.78
CA ALA A 85 -19.27 -11.42 -3.57
C ALA A 85 -20.26 -10.32 -3.17
N ALA A 86 -20.45 -10.09 -1.86
CA ALA A 86 -21.33 -9.05 -1.34
C ALA A 86 -20.92 -7.62 -1.76
N ALA A 87 -19.64 -7.41 -2.10
CA ALA A 87 -19.11 -6.13 -2.58
C ALA A 87 -18.91 -6.09 -4.09
N ARG A 88 -19.14 -7.20 -4.79
CA ARG A 88 -18.77 -7.36 -6.21
C ARG A 88 -17.32 -6.95 -6.49
N MET A 89 -16.44 -7.27 -5.55
CA MET A 89 -15.05 -6.84 -5.56
C MET A 89 -14.11 -8.04 -5.64
N GLN A 90 -13.14 -7.97 -6.54
CA GLN A 90 -12.04 -8.92 -6.62
C GLN A 90 -10.83 -8.36 -5.87
N VAL A 91 -10.18 -9.21 -5.07
CA VAL A 91 -8.97 -8.88 -4.33
C VAL A 91 -7.81 -9.72 -4.88
N TYR A 92 -6.71 -9.07 -5.20
CA TYR A 92 -5.45 -9.67 -5.61
C TYR A 92 -4.53 -9.81 -4.40
N PHE A 93 -3.91 -10.98 -4.27
CA PHE A 93 -2.99 -11.30 -3.19
C PHE A 93 -1.58 -11.43 -3.75
N ILE A 94 -0.67 -10.65 -3.20
CA ILE A 94 0.76 -10.77 -3.46
C ILE A 94 1.30 -11.85 -2.55
N ASP A 95 1.83 -12.91 -3.13
CA ASP A 95 2.26 -14.10 -2.40
C ASP A 95 3.72 -14.46 -2.71
N ASN A 96 4.40 -14.88 -1.67
CA ASN A 96 5.70 -15.50 -1.68
C ASN A 96 5.83 -16.33 -0.39
N ASP A 97 6.21 -17.60 -0.51
CA ASP A 97 6.25 -18.51 0.64
C ASP A 97 7.23 -18.03 1.72
N GLU A 98 8.38 -17.51 1.34
CA GLU A 98 9.42 -17.05 2.26
C GLU A 98 8.95 -15.86 3.11
N TYR A 99 8.35 -14.85 2.45
CA TYR A 99 7.92 -13.63 3.12
C TYR A 99 6.56 -13.75 3.82
N PHE A 100 5.62 -14.50 3.25
CA PHE A 100 4.23 -14.43 3.73
C PHE A 100 3.67 -15.73 4.31
N LYS A 101 4.30 -16.89 4.06
CA LYS A 101 3.82 -18.17 4.61
C LYS A 101 4.27 -18.37 6.08
N ARG A 102 3.87 -17.45 6.92
CA ARG A 102 4.15 -17.48 8.36
C ARG A 102 2.84 -17.60 9.13
N LYS A 103 2.91 -18.11 10.36
CA LYS A 103 1.74 -18.26 11.23
C LYS A 103 1.06 -16.92 11.51
N ASN A 104 1.86 -15.90 11.80
CA ASN A 104 1.41 -14.55 12.12
C ASN A 104 1.78 -13.58 10.99
N ASN A 105 1.10 -12.44 10.92
CA ASN A 105 1.21 -11.53 9.80
C ASN A 105 2.52 -10.72 9.79
N VAL A 106 2.84 -10.02 10.88
CA VAL A 106 3.95 -9.04 10.92
C VAL A 106 4.89 -9.21 12.12
N ALA A 107 4.53 -10.08 13.07
CA ALA A 107 5.28 -10.32 14.30
C ALA A 107 5.24 -11.81 14.66
N ASP A 108 6.13 -12.25 15.52
CA ASP A 108 6.16 -13.62 16.04
C ASP A 108 5.07 -13.88 17.10
N ASP A 109 5.05 -15.10 17.67
CA ASP A 109 4.09 -15.49 18.74
C ASP A 109 4.26 -14.69 20.04
N LYS A 110 5.37 -13.96 20.20
CA LYS A 110 5.64 -13.07 21.35
C LYS A 110 5.30 -11.62 21.05
N GLY A 111 4.83 -11.31 19.85
CA GLY A 111 4.54 -9.96 19.40
C GLY A 111 5.77 -9.16 18.99
N ILE A 112 6.91 -9.83 18.72
CA ILE A 112 8.13 -9.19 18.25
C ILE A 112 8.05 -9.11 16.72
N ASP A 113 8.13 -7.91 16.17
CA ASP A 113 8.09 -7.66 14.72
C ASP A 113 9.20 -8.45 14.00
N TYR A 114 8.87 -8.99 12.83
CA TYR A 114 9.84 -9.71 12.01
C TYR A 114 10.93 -8.77 11.51
N GLU A 115 12.17 -9.28 11.50
CA GLU A 115 13.35 -8.48 11.12
C GLU A 115 13.34 -8.04 9.67
N ASP A 116 12.70 -8.82 8.80
CA ASP A 116 12.60 -8.61 7.36
C ASP A 116 11.32 -7.89 6.92
N ASN A 117 10.63 -7.20 7.83
CA ASN A 117 9.40 -6.46 7.48
C ASN A 117 9.64 -5.34 6.46
N ASP A 118 10.83 -4.79 6.38
CA ASP A 118 11.25 -3.85 5.34
C ASP A 118 11.28 -4.52 3.95
N GLU A 119 11.92 -5.67 3.82
CA GLU A 119 11.96 -6.43 2.55
C GLU A 119 10.57 -6.91 2.13
N ARG A 120 9.76 -7.36 3.09
CA ARG A 120 8.37 -7.77 2.86
C ARG A 120 7.54 -6.60 2.32
N SER A 121 7.78 -5.38 2.83
CA SER A 121 7.14 -4.16 2.34
C SER A 121 7.61 -3.80 0.93
N MET A 122 8.91 -3.91 0.65
CA MET A 122 9.48 -3.71 -0.69
C MET A 122 8.88 -4.71 -1.69
N PHE A 123 8.91 -6.01 -1.34
CA PHE A 123 8.36 -7.08 -2.18
C PHE A 123 6.86 -6.87 -2.46
N PHE A 124 6.09 -6.52 -1.44
CA PHE A 124 4.66 -6.26 -1.59
C PHE A 124 4.40 -5.11 -2.56
N CYS A 125 5.04 -3.96 -2.36
CA CYS A 125 4.85 -2.80 -3.22
C CYS A 125 5.28 -3.07 -4.67
N ARG A 126 6.44 -3.65 -4.89
CA ARG A 126 6.93 -4.01 -6.23
C ARG A 126 6.05 -5.06 -6.88
N GLY A 127 5.62 -6.07 -6.12
CA GLY A 127 4.71 -7.11 -6.62
C GLY A 127 3.37 -6.54 -7.11
N VAL A 128 2.82 -5.55 -6.40
CA VAL A 128 1.63 -4.81 -6.85
C VAL A 128 1.90 -4.10 -8.17
N LEU A 129 2.98 -3.31 -8.25
CA LEU A 129 3.28 -2.51 -9.44
C LEU A 129 3.52 -3.38 -10.67
N GLU A 130 4.33 -4.43 -10.56
CA GLU A 130 4.58 -5.34 -11.68
C GLU A 130 3.32 -6.11 -12.10
N THR A 131 2.44 -6.45 -11.15
CA THR A 131 1.16 -7.09 -11.48
C THR A 131 0.23 -6.12 -12.22
N VAL A 132 0.16 -4.86 -11.80
CA VAL A 132 -0.65 -3.82 -12.45
C VAL A 132 -0.17 -3.57 -13.88
N LYS A 133 1.15 -3.58 -14.13
CA LYS A 133 1.72 -3.53 -15.48
C LYS A 133 1.28 -4.71 -16.33
N LYS A 134 1.38 -5.94 -15.81
CA LYS A 134 0.91 -7.15 -16.53
C LYS A 134 -0.58 -7.12 -16.84
N LEU A 135 -1.37 -6.47 -16.00
CA LEU A 135 -2.81 -6.27 -16.24
C LEU A 135 -3.08 -5.20 -17.30
N GLY A 136 -2.09 -4.43 -17.73
CA GLY A 136 -2.28 -3.31 -18.66
C GLY A 136 -3.25 -2.25 -18.12
N TRP A 137 -3.25 -2.04 -16.79
CA TRP A 137 -4.19 -1.15 -16.11
C TRP A 137 -3.45 0.03 -15.49
N GLN A 138 -3.79 1.24 -15.90
CA GLN A 138 -3.14 2.48 -15.48
C GLN A 138 -3.98 3.15 -14.40
N PRO A 139 -3.56 3.16 -13.12
CA PRO A 139 -4.29 3.86 -12.07
C PRO A 139 -4.11 5.38 -12.15
N ASP A 140 -5.19 6.14 -11.97
CA ASP A 140 -5.10 7.58 -11.72
C ASP A 140 -4.57 7.84 -10.30
N VAL A 141 -5.00 7.02 -9.33
CA VAL A 141 -4.57 7.13 -7.92
C VAL A 141 -4.24 5.74 -7.37
N ILE A 142 -3.14 5.66 -6.62
CA ILE A 142 -2.82 4.55 -5.72
C ILE A 142 -3.11 5.01 -4.30
N HIS A 143 -4.07 4.37 -3.63
CA HIS A 143 -4.41 4.64 -2.25
C HIS A 143 -3.83 3.57 -1.32
N CYS A 144 -2.93 3.97 -0.44
CA CYS A 144 -2.13 3.11 0.42
C CYS A 144 -2.67 3.06 1.84
N HIS A 145 -2.84 1.85 2.39
CA HIS A 145 -3.35 1.59 3.73
C HIS A 145 -2.41 0.69 4.53
N GLY A 146 -1.92 1.20 5.66
CA GLY A 146 -0.99 0.51 6.54
C GLY A 146 0.47 0.67 6.16
N TRP A 147 1.34 0.53 7.14
CA TRP A 147 2.77 0.81 7.03
C TRP A 147 3.52 -0.10 6.04
N MET A 148 3.02 -1.31 5.78
CA MET A 148 3.64 -2.21 4.78
C MET A 148 3.52 -1.65 3.34
N THR A 149 2.68 -0.66 3.12
CA THR A 149 2.56 0.04 1.84
C THR A 149 3.46 1.27 1.72
N ALA A 150 4.21 1.60 2.77
CA ALA A 150 5.03 2.81 2.83
C ALA A 150 5.99 2.99 1.64
N PRO A 151 6.72 1.97 1.15
CA PRO A 151 7.62 2.16 0.02
C PRO A 151 6.92 2.57 -1.29
N MET A 152 5.59 2.42 -1.41
CA MET A 152 4.85 2.66 -2.66
C MET A 152 5.09 4.07 -3.23
N ALA A 153 5.02 5.10 -2.38
CA ALA A 153 5.22 6.48 -2.83
C ALA A 153 6.63 6.70 -3.39
N LEU A 154 7.65 6.12 -2.74
CA LEU A 154 9.03 6.17 -3.21
C LEU A 154 9.18 5.50 -4.57
N TYR A 155 8.67 4.28 -4.74
CA TYR A 155 8.73 3.57 -6.01
C TYR A 155 8.08 4.36 -7.13
N ILE A 156 6.86 4.84 -6.95
CA ILE A 156 6.13 5.60 -7.97
C ILE A 156 6.88 6.88 -8.35
N LYS A 157 7.37 7.65 -7.37
CA LYS A 157 7.95 8.98 -7.64
C LYS A 157 9.40 8.92 -8.12
N LYS A 158 10.13 7.85 -7.82
CA LYS A 158 11.56 7.77 -8.14
C LYS A 158 11.92 6.75 -9.21
N LEU A 159 11.27 5.59 -9.24
CA LEU A 159 11.63 4.52 -10.16
C LEU A 159 10.62 4.28 -11.28
N TYR A 160 9.32 4.46 -11.00
CA TYR A 160 8.25 4.24 -11.99
C TYR A 160 7.70 5.54 -12.60
N ASN A 161 8.27 6.69 -12.28
CA ASN A 161 7.79 7.99 -12.76
C ASN A 161 7.93 8.20 -14.28
N LYS A 162 8.75 7.37 -14.96
CA LYS A 162 8.90 7.34 -16.41
C LYS A 162 8.21 6.16 -17.07
N ASP A 163 7.63 5.25 -16.29
CA ASP A 163 6.88 4.12 -16.83
C ASP A 163 5.51 4.61 -17.31
N PRO A 164 5.12 4.30 -18.57
CA PRO A 164 3.85 4.76 -19.12
C PRO A 164 2.61 4.36 -18.32
N HIS A 165 2.69 3.28 -17.50
CA HIS A 165 1.59 2.86 -16.65
C HIS A 165 1.41 3.75 -15.42
N PHE A 166 2.46 4.49 -15.00
CA PHE A 166 2.48 5.19 -13.72
C PHE A 166 2.93 6.65 -13.80
N SER A 167 3.35 7.14 -14.97
CA SER A 167 3.89 8.52 -15.12
C SER A 167 2.95 9.59 -14.57
N ASP A 168 1.65 9.41 -14.72
CA ASP A 168 0.62 10.34 -14.24
C ASP A 168 -0.06 9.91 -12.94
N THR A 169 0.34 8.75 -12.39
CA THR A 169 -0.26 8.17 -11.20
C THR A 169 0.04 8.99 -9.96
N LYS A 170 -0.99 9.27 -9.18
CA LYS A 170 -0.91 9.94 -7.88
C LYS A 170 -0.90 8.92 -6.75
N VAL A 171 -0.23 9.26 -5.65
CA VAL A 171 -0.19 8.42 -4.45
C VAL A 171 -0.85 9.15 -3.29
N VAL A 172 -1.85 8.51 -2.70
CA VAL A 172 -2.50 8.94 -1.46
C VAL A 172 -2.12 7.95 -0.36
N TYR A 173 -1.62 8.43 0.77
CA TYR A 173 -1.23 7.61 1.90
C TYR A 173 -2.13 7.87 3.11
N SER A 174 -2.73 6.81 3.64
CA SER A 174 -3.58 6.86 4.84
C SER A 174 -2.74 6.70 6.10
N ILE A 175 -2.78 7.69 6.97
CA ILE A 175 -2.10 7.67 8.27
C ILE A 175 -3.03 7.06 9.30
N TYR A 176 -2.65 5.88 9.80
CA TYR A 176 -3.32 5.18 10.89
C TYR A 176 -2.53 5.34 12.19
N ASN A 177 -3.22 5.31 13.33
CA ASN A 177 -2.56 5.26 14.64
C ASN A 177 -2.03 3.84 14.96
N GLU A 178 -1.50 3.18 13.96
CA GLU A 178 -0.95 1.84 14.01
C GLU A 178 0.35 1.82 13.21
N GLY A 179 1.41 1.28 13.80
CA GLY A 179 2.73 1.20 13.21
C GLY A 179 3.45 -0.08 13.59
N PHE A 180 4.73 -0.13 13.29
CA PHE A 180 5.63 -1.17 13.78
C PHE A 180 6.41 -0.66 15.00
N ASN A 181 6.76 -1.59 15.90
CA ASN A 181 7.44 -1.26 17.16
C ASN A 181 8.96 -1.40 17.06
N LYS A 182 9.43 -2.35 16.25
CA LYS A 182 10.85 -2.58 16.00
C LYS A 182 11.25 -1.83 14.73
N ASN A 183 12.25 -0.94 14.84
CA ASN A 183 12.82 -0.29 13.66
C ASN A 183 13.17 -1.31 12.59
N TRP A 184 12.97 -0.96 11.34
CA TRP A 184 13.37 -1.78 10.20
C TRP A 184 14.88 -1.97 10.16
N ASP A 185 15.36 -2.89 9.33
CA ASP A 185 16.79 -3.12 9.15
C ASP A 185 17.53 -1.80 8.90
N PRO A 186 18.60 -1.49 9.63
CA PRO A 186 19.44 -0.31 9.38
C PRO A 186 19.95 -0.21 7.94
N ARG A 187 20.03 -1.35 7.23
CA ARG A 187 20.39 -1.44 5.81
C ARG A 187 19.23 -1.14 4.85
N PHE A 188 18.04 -0.78 5.34
CA PHE A 188 16.89 -0.52 4.48
C PHE A 188 17.20 0.46 3.34
N GLY A 189 17.94 1.55 3.63
CA GLY A 189 18.42 2.47 2.61
C GLY A 189 19.32 1.82 1.57
N ASP A 190 20.22 0.93 1.99
CA ASP A 190 21.13 0.21 1.07
C ASP A 190 20.34 -0.76 0.16
N LYS A 191 19.33 -1.43 0.70
CA LYS A 191 18.43 -2.30 -0.08
C LYS A 191 17.67 -1.50 -1.14
N LEU A 192 17.18 -0.30 -0.81
CA LEU A 192 16.57 0.62 -1.78
C LEU A 192 17.59 1.11 -2.82
N LYS A 193 18.83 1.37 -2.42
CA LYS A 193 19.91 1.74 -3.36
C LYS A 193 20.18 0.64 -4.36
N PHE A 194 20.11 -0.62 -3.95
CA PHE A 194 20.21 -1.77 -4.84
C PHE A 194 19.08 -1.78 -5.88
N ASP A 195 17.88 -1.36 -5.53
CA ASP A 195 16.74 -1.17 -6.44
C ASP A 195 16.93 0.00 -7.43
N GLY A 196 17.90 0.88 -7.18
CA GLY A 196 18.22 2.02 -8.05
C GLY A 196 17.82 3.38 -7.49
N PHE A 197 17.49 3.49 -6.20
CA PHE A 197 17.25 4.77 -5.56
C PHE A 197 18.55 5.58 -5.39
N ASP A 198 18.42 6.90 -5.49
CA ASP A 198 19.52 7.84 -5.30
C ASP A 198 19.89 8.02 -3.81
N ASP A 199 21.10 8.56 -3.58
CA ASP A 199 21.60 8.79 -2.21
C ASP A 199 20.74 9.80 -1.42
N ASP A 200 20.00 10.69 -2.09
CA ASP A 200 19.12 11.65 -1.41
C ASP A 200 17.95 10.94 -0.71
N VAL A 201 17.38 9.92 -1.35
CA VAL A 201 16.35 9.07 -0.73
C VAL A 201 16.95 8.23 0.38
N VAL A 202 18.08 7.54 0.09
CA VAL A 202 18.75 6.65 1.03
C VAL A 202 19.14 7.38 2.33
N ASN A 203 19.69 8.58 2.21
CA ASN A 203 20.10 9.39 3.38
C ASN A 203 18.94 9.80 4.28
N GLN A 204 17.74 10.00 3.73
CA GLN A 204 16.53 10.30 4.52
C GLN A 204 16.03 9.09 5.33
N LEU A 205 16.42 7.87 4.93
CA LEU A 205 15.97 6.60 5.51
C LEU A 205 17.03 5.92 6.39
N ARG A 206 18.06 6.66 6.84
CA ARG A 206 19.04 6.14 7.82
C ARG A 206 18.42 5.86 9.18
N ASP A 207 17.45 6.66 9.59
CA ASP A 207 16.57 6.37 10.71
C ASP A 207 15.39 5.56 10.15
N THR A 208 15.33 4.28 10.54
CA THR A 208 14.33 3.31 10.09
C THR A 208 13.15 3.17 11.06
N SER A 209 12.99 4.13 11.97
CA SER A 209 11.84 4.20 12.87
C SER A 209 10.54 4.46 12.11
N PHE A 210 9.42 4.01 12.67
CA PHE A 210 8.10 4.22 12.09
C PHE A 210 7.79 5.70 11.81
N GLY A 211 8.11 6.57 12.76
CA GLY A 211 7.90 8.01 12.61
C GLY A 211 8.70 8.59 11.45
N ASN A 212 10.00 8.26 11.33
CA ASN A 212 10.80 8.76 10.22
C ASN A 212 10.37 8.19 8.88
N ILE A 213 10.09 6.88 8.78
CA ILE A 213 9.56 6.26 7.56
C ILE A 213 8.28 6.99 7.12
N THR A 214 7.33 7.19 8.04
CA THR A 214 6.08 7.91 7.74
C THR A 214 6.36 9.34 7.27
N ARG A 215 7.25 10.08 7.95
CA ARG A 215 7.63 11.45 7.55
C ARG A 215 8.24 11.50 6.15
N VAL A 216 9.11 10.54 5.80
CA VAL A 216 9.69 10.47 4.46
C VAL A 216 8.62 10.18 3.41
N ILE A 217 7.71 9.23 3.67
CA ILE A 217 6.65 8.88 2.73
C ILE A 217 5.71 10.06 2.45
N THR A 218 5.37 10.86 3.46
CA THR A 218 4.51 12.05 3.27
C THR A 218 5.13 13.10 2.36
N LYS A 219 6.46 13.14 2.21
CA LYS A 219 7.15 14.03 1.25
C LYS A 219 6.99 13.58 -0.21
N TYR A 220 6.79 12.29 -0.43
CA TYR A 220 6.66 11.72 -1.78
C TYR A 220 5.21 11.42 -2.17
N ALA A 221 4.27 11.49 -1.22
CA ALA A 221 2.84 11.36 -1.51
C ALA A 221 2.28 12.63 -2.16
N ASP A 222 1.31 12.50 -3.06
CA ASP A 222 0.55 13.65 -3.60
C ASP A 222 -0.56 14.09 -2.65
N GLY A 223 -1.01 13.19 -1.80
CA GLY A 223 -1.98 13.46 -0.75
C GLY A 223 -1.86 12.51 0.42
N ILE A 224 -2.28 12.97 1.58
CA ILE A 224 -2.38 12.16 2.79
C ILE A 224 -3.75 12.35 3.44
N ASN A 225 -4.22 11.31 4.10
CA ASN A 225 -5.43 11.42 4.91
C ASN A 225 -5.24 10.78 6.29
N VAL A 226 -5.89 11.38 7.28
CA VAL A 226 -6.01 10.79 8.61
C VAL A 226 -7.08 9.70 8.56
N ALA A 227 -6.71 8.48 8.92
CA ALA A 227 -7.59 7.31 8.83
C ALA A 227 -8.02 6.75 10.20
N SER A 228 -7.37 7.15 11.29
CA SER A 228 -7.78 6.88 12.68
C SER A 228 -8.40 8.12 13.31
N GLU A 229 -9.40 7.95 14.17
CA GLU A 229 -10.08 9.06 14.87
C GLU A 229 -9.09 9.89 15.70
N GLU A 230 -8.14 9.22 16.33
CA GLU A 230 -7.04 9.87 17.06
C GLU A 230 -5.69 9.43 16.50
N LEU A 231 -4.78 10.37 16.36
CA LEU A 231 -3.37 10.11 16.05
C LEU A 231 -2.49 10.35 17.28
N SER A 232 -1.39 9.61 17.38
CA SER A 232 -0.34 9.90 18.35
C SER A 232 0.23 11.31 18.14
N PRO A 233 0.83 11.95 19.17
CA PRO A 233 1.43 13.26 19.03
C PRO A 233 2.44 13.35 17.88
N GLU A 234 3.24 12.30 17.69
CA GLU A 234 4.22 12.22 16.60
C GLU A 234 3.55 12.24 15.23
N LEU A 235 2.53 11.42 15.02
CA LEU A 235 1.81 11.35 13.74
C LEU A 235 1.03 12.64 13.45
N LYS A 236 0.51 13.33 14.48
CA LYS A 236 -0.11 14.66 14.32
C LYS A 236 0.91 15.67 13.77
N VAL A 237 2.10 15.72 14.35
CA VAL A 237 3.18 16.60 13.87
C VAL A 237 3.55 16.26 12.42
N ILE A 238 3.72 14.99 12.09
CA ILE A 238 4.02 14.57 10.71
C ILE A 238 2.91 14.99 9.74
N PHE A 239 1.66 14.83 10.11
CA PHE A 239 0.52 15.28 9.30
C PHE A 239 0.50 16.80 9.12
N GLU A 240 0.73 17.55 10.18
CA GLU A 240 0.77 19.03 10.16
C GLU A 240 1.92 19.57 9.29
N GLU A 241 3.09 18.97 9.37
CA GLU A 241 4.29 19.37 8.61
C GLU A 241 4.24 18.98 7.13
N ALA A 242 3.41 18.01 6.75
CA ALA A 242 3.32 17.57 5.36
C ALA A 242 2.84 18.70 4.45
N THR A 243 3.47 18.81 3.26
CA THR A 243 3.22 19.88 2.29
C THR A 243 2.28 19.47 1.14
N CYS A 244 1.98 18.18 1.03
CA CYS A 244 1.03 17.66 0.04
C CYS A 244 -0.43 17.95 0.45
N LEU A 245 -1.36 17.59 -0.43
CA LEU A 245 -2.79 17.69 -0.12
C LEU A 245 -3.17 16.88 1.12
N LYS A 246 -4.02 17.44 1.95
CA LYS A 246 -4.42 16.84 3.23
C LYS A 246 -5.92 16.62 3.31
N GLN A 247 -6.30 15.52 3.93
CA GLN A 247 -7.67 15.23 4.32
C GLN A 247 -7.68 14.80 5.79
N GLU A 248 -8.35 15.58 6.62
CA GLU A 248 -8.59 15.24 8.02
C GLU A 248 -9.45 13.99 8.16
N PHE A 249 -9.47 13.43 9.36
CA PHE A 249 -10.35 12.30 9.67
C PHE A 249 -11.80 12.62 9.35
N VAL A 250 -12.47 11.63 8.77
CA VAL A 250 -13.92 11.69 8.53
C VAL A 250 -14.59 10.41 9.03
N PRO A 251 -15.76 10.52 9.68
CA PRO A 251 -16.55 9.37 10.11
C PRO A 251 -16.91 8.45 8.94
N GLU A 252 -17.16 7.19 9.26
CA GLU A 252 -17.39 6.12 8.30
C GLU A 252 -18.44 6.45 7.23
N GLU A 253 -19.54 7.01 7.64
CA GLU A 253 -20.69 7.37 6.78
C GLU A 253 -20.35 8.45 5.73
N MET A 254 -19.35 9.27 5.99
CA MET A 254 -18.91 10.33 5.09
C MET A 254 -17.69 9.93 4.24
N GLN A 255 -16.99 8.87 4.61
CA GLN A 255 -15.71 8.49 4.04
C GLN A 255 -15.75 8.33 2.51
N THR A 256 -16.75 7.63 1.99
CA THR A 256 -16.86 7.38 0.54
C THR A 256 -16.94 8.69 -0.26
N LYS A 257 -17.83 9.58 0.16
CA LYS A 257 -18.02 10.88 -0.50
C LYS A 257 -16.75 11.72 -0.42
N THR A 258 -16.26 11.93 0.78
CA THR A 258 -15.09 12.78 1.04
C THR A 258 -13.84 12.26 0.32
N MET A 259 -13.57 10.96 0.39
CA MET A 259 -12.41 10.40 -0.31
C MET A 259 -12.57 10.41 -1.83
N SER A 260 -13.77 10.24 -2.35
CA SER A 260 -14.02 10.38 -3.78
C SER A 260 -13.72 11.80 -4.29
N GLU A 261 -14.10 12.82 -3.53
CA GLU A 261 -13.79 14.23 -3.80
C GLU A 261 -12.29 14.51 -3.61
N PHE A 262 -11.68 13.95 -2.58
CA PHE A 262 -10.24 14.07 -2.33
C PHE A 262 -9.39 13.50 -3.48
N PHE A 263 -9.72 12.32 -3.98
CA PHE A 263 -9.04 11.75 -5.15
C PHE A 263 -9.16 12.65 -6.38
N ASN A 264 -10.32 13.25 -6.62
CA ASN A 264 -10.48 14.18 -7.74
C ASN A 264 -9.54 15.40 -7.57
N ARG A 265 -9.47 15.99 -6.38
CA ARG A 265 -8.54 17.11 -6.09
C ARG A 265 -7.08 16.72 -6.33
N VAL A 266 -6.66 15.54 -5.83
CA VAL A 266 -5.29 15.04 -5.99
C VAL A 266 -4.93 14.86 -7.47
N ILE A 267 -5.88 14.42 -8.29
CA ILE A 267 -5.69 14.29 -9.75
C ILE A 267 -5.59 15.66 -10.42
N GLU A 268 -6.47 16.60 -10.06
CA GLU A 268 -6.64 17.90 -10.74
C GLU A 268 -5.52 18.89 -10.41
N GLU A 269 -5.06 18.98 -9.17
CA GLU A 269 -4.04 19.96 -8.77
C GLU A 269 -2.69 19.74 -9.46
N SER A 270 -2.44 18.55 -9.97
CA SER A 270 -1.20 18.24 -10.70
C SER A 270 -1.23 18.68 -12.18
N VAL A 271 -2.39 19.11 -12.68
CA VAL A 271 -2.51 19.65 -14.05
C VAL A 271 -2.11 21.12 -14.11
N LEU A 272 -1.92 21.77 -12.94
CA LEU A 272 -1.64 23.20 -12.81
C LEU A 272 -0.15 23.54 -12.56
N ILE A 273 0.75 22.54 -12.52
CA ILE A 273 2.20 22.70 -12.39
C ILE A 273 2.87 22.23 -13.67
#